data_b522356b7d62b1fe5b64cf2d888a2ef8
#
_entry.id   b522356b7d62b1fe5b64cf2d888a2ef8
#
_cell.length_a   1.000
_cell.length_b   1.000
_cell.length_c   1.000
_cell.angle_alpha   90.00
_cell.angle_beta   90.00
_cell.angle_gamma   90.00
#
_symmetry.space_group_name_H-M   'P 1'
#
loop_
_entity.id
_entity.type
_entity.pdbx_description
1 polymer ?
#
loop_
_entity_poly.entity_id
_entity_poly.type
_entity_poly.pdbx_seq_one_letter_code
_entity_poly.pdbx_strand_id
1 'polypeptide(L)'
;LSAIVQDARDMTMAPRGPALFVGTRKDKVWVVSDRDRDGVADEVKDFAPSLSFDVPNGVQFTKDGFLYIAERNHVRLFPAAEFFFEGPDVVAVDIVPKGELIPEGEESYNHTARVIDIGPDNKVYISLGQPYNVAPEDKLELYTETGIGGIIRMDRDGSNREVYTYGVRNSVGQDFHPVTGELWWTDNQVDGMGDDIPPGELNRQ
;
A
#
# COMPACT_ATOMS: atom_id res chain seq x y z
N LEU A 1 -9.08 -17.93 7.43
CA LEU A 1 -8.87 -17.27 8.73
C LEU A 1 -10.02 -16.32 9.04
N SER A 2 -10.78 -16.56 10.12
CA SER A 2 -11.91 -15.73 10.53
C SER A 2 -11.50 -14.81 11.67
N ALA A 3 -11.60 -13.49 11.44
CA ALA A 3 -11.31 -12.46 12.45
C ALA A 3 -12.16 -11.21 12.20
N ILE A 4 -12.35 -10.40 13.25
CA ILE A 4 -12.93 -9.06 13.13
C ILE A 4 -11.81 -8.06 13.30
N VAL A 5 -11.55 -7.29 12.24
CA VAL A 5 -10.52 -6.26 12.19
C VAL A 5 -11.13 -4.92 11.79
N GLN A 6 -10.89 -3.89 12.61
CA GLN A 6 -11.45 -2.56 12.36
C GLN A 6 -10.71 -1.88 11.19
N ASP A 7 -11.49 -1.19 10.33
CA ASP A 7 -10.98 -0.38 9.22
C ASP A 7 -10.04 -1.13 8.26
N ALA A 8 -10.13 -2.48 8.20
CA ALA A 8 -9.30 -3.34 7.36
C ALA A 8 -9.33 -2.92 5.89
N ARG A 9 -8.16 -2.95 5.25
CA ARG A 9 -7.96 -2.61 3.85
C ARG A 9 -7.15 -3.68 3.13
N ASP A 10 -5.87 -3.48 3.03
CA ASP A 10 -4.95 -4.41 2.39
C ASP A 10 -4.46 -5.45 3.40
N MET A 11 -4.01 -6.60 2.93
CA MET A 11 -3.53 -7.67 3.81
C MET A 11 -2.46 -8.53 3.14
N THR A 12 -1.53 -9.00 3.96
CA THR A 12 -0.44 -9.88 3.51
C THR A 12 -0.12 -10.94 4.55
N MET A 13 0.15 -12.16 4.11
CA MET A 13 0.56 -13.26 4.99
C MET A 13 2.07 -13.22 5.23
N ALA A 14 2.47 -13.44 6.48
CA ALA A 14 3.86 -13.71 6.78
C ALA A 14 4.31 -15.01 6.07
N PRO A 15 5.46 -15.00 5.36
CA PRO A 15 5.84 -16.12 4.49
C PRO A 15 6.19 -17.42 5.25
N ARG A 16 6.54 -17.34 6.53
CA ARG A 16 6.93 -18.50 7.35
C ARG A 16 6.03 -18.76 8.55
N GLY A 17 5.23 -17.77 8.95
CA GLY A 17 4.42 -17.81 10.16
C GLY A 17 2.91 -17.87 9.90
N PRO A 18 2.12 -18.12 10.96
CA PRO A 18 0.66 -18.14 10.89
C PRO A 18 0.04 -16.74 11.05
N ALA A 19 0.79 -15.67 10.76
CA ALA A 19 0.37 -14.30 10.99
C ALA A 19 -0.05 -13.60 9.69
N LEU A 20 -1.24 -13.01 9.71
CA LEU A 20 -1.77 -12.12 8.67
C LEU A 20 -1.63 -10.67 9.15
N PHE A 21 -0.97 -9.85 8.37
CA PHE A 21 -0.85 -8.42 8.62
C PHE A 21 -1.91 -7.67 7.82
N VAL A 22 -2.62 -6.75 8.48
CA VAL A 22 -3.76 -6.04 7.90
C VAL A 22 -3.53 -4.54 8.03
N GLY A 23 -3.39 -3.89 6.89
CA GLY A 23 -3.32 -2.44 6.77
C GLY A 23 -4.69 -1.80 6.97
N THR A 24 -4.71 -0.53 7.39
CA THR A 24 -5.95 0.19 7.66
C THR A 24 -5.98 1.60 7.07
N ARG A 25 -7.16 2.20 7.09
CA ARG A 25 -7.38 3.60 6.67
C ARG A 25 -7.17 4.63 7.79
N LYS A 26 -6.70 4.23 8.96
CA LYS A 26 -6.51 5.13 10.10
C LYS A 26 -5.05 5.18 10.54
N ASP A 27 -4.76 4.57 11.65
CA ASP A 27 -3.51 4.76 12.38
C ASP A 27 -2.91 3.45 12.91
N LYS A 28 -3.44 2.29 12.48
CA LYS A 28 -3.01 0.99 12.97
C LYS A 28 -2.78 0.01 11.84
N VAL A 29 -1.83 -0.88 12.06
CA VAL A 29 -1.70 -2.15 11.36
C VAL A 29 -2.05 -3.25 12.35
N TRP A 30 -2.92 -4.16 11.94
CA TRP A 30 -3.32 -5.28 12.79
C TRP A 30 -2.54 -6.53 12.41
N VAL A 31 -2.24 -7.36 13.41
CA VAL A 31 -1.77 -8.73 13.21
C VAL A 31 -2.85 -9.69 13.70
N VAL A 32 -3.21 -10.60 12.81
CA VAL A 32 -4.14 -11.68 13.08
C VAL A 32 -3.35 -12.98 13.07
N SER A 33 -3.29 -13.70 14.18
CA SER A 33 -2.58 -14.96 14.28
C SER A 33 -3.53 -16.13 14.52
N ASP A 34 -3.22 -17.25 13.86
CA ASP A 34 -3.90 -18.54 13.96
C ASP A 34 -2.80 -19.58 14.22
N ARG A 35 -2.50 -19.81 15.52
CA ARG A 35 -1.34 -20.61 15.93
C ARG A 35 -1.59 -22.11 15.80
N ASP A 36 -2.83 -22.53 16.02
CA ASP A 36 -3.22 -23.95 15.91
C ASP A 36 -3.68 -24.34 14.51
N ARG A 37 -3.81 -23.34 13.60
CA ARG A 37 -4.16 -23.49 12.19
C ARG A 37 -5.53 -24.13 11.94
N ASP A 38 -6.48 -23.85 12.81
CA ASP A 38 -7.87 -24.32 12.69
C ASP A 38 -8.73 -23.44 11.74
N GLY A 39 -8.18 -22.31 11.28
CA GLY A 39 -8.84 -21.34 10.40
C GLY A 39 -9.60 -20.24 11.16
N VAL A 40 -9.54 -20.24 12.48
CA VAL A 40 -10.07 -19.19 13.34
C VAL A 40 -8.92 -18.44 13.99
N ALA A 41 -9.01 -17.13 14.09
CA ALA A 41 -7.95 -16.35 14.71
C ALA A 41 -7.91 -16.57 16.24
N ASP A 42 -6.74 -16.94 16.76
CA ASP A 42 -6.47 -16.99 18.20
C ASP A 42 -6.31 -15.60 18.80
N GLU A 43 -5.76 -14.68 18.02
CA GLU A 43 -5.44 -13.34 18.49
C GLU A 43 -5.50 -12.30 17.36
N VAL A 44 -6.00 -11.11 17.72
CA VAL A 44 -5.93 -9.89 16.89
C VAL A 44 -5.33 -8.78 17.74
N LYS A 45 -4.22 -8.21 17.30
CA LYS A 45 -3.52 -7.17 18.06
C LYS A 45 -2.88 -6.10 17.18
N ASP A 46 -2.52 -4.96 17.78
CA ASP A 46 -1.76 -3.90 17.13
C ASP A 46 -0.35 -4.40 16.78
N PHE A 47 0.08 -4.14 15.54
CA PHE A 47 1.46 -4.30 15.13
C PHE A 47 2.27 -3.04 15.49
N ALA A 48 3.43 -3.24 16.11
CA ALA A 48 4.36 -2.16 16.48
C ALA A 48 3.70 -0.95 17.17
N PRO A 49 3.01 -1.15 18.31
CA PRO A 49 2.23 -0.09 18.97
C PRO A 49 3.09 1.08 19.50
N SER A 50 4.41 0.95 19.54
CA SER A 50 5.33 2.05 19.84
C SER A 50 5.51 3.02 18.67
N LEU A 51 5.09 2.65 17.47
CA LEU A 51 5.15 3.49 16.27
C LEU A 51 3.81 4.16 15.98
N SER A 52 3.87 5.38 15.48
CA SER A 52 2.69 6.06 14.93
C SER A 52 2.62 5.82 13.42
N PHE A 53 1.46 5.38 12.94
CA PHE A 53 1.15 5.23 11.52
C PHE A 53 0.19 6.33 11.06
N ASP A 54 0.24 6.66 9.77
CA ASP A 54 -0.69 7.57 9.11
C ASP A 54 -1.26 6.94 7.83
N VAL A 55 -2.46 6.39 7.94
CA VAL A 55 -3.12 5.65 6.86
C VAL A 55 -2.24 4.52 6.32
N PRO A 56 -1.81 3.55 7.14
CA PRO A 56 -0.96 2.43 6.71
C PRO A 56 -1.77 1.41 5.92
N ASN A 57 -2.26 1.82 4.75
CA ASN A 57 -3.18 1.03 3.94
C ASN A 57 -2.48 -0.15 3.28
N GLY A 58 -1.39 0.11 2.56
CA GLY A 58 -0.69 -0.92 1.80
C GLY A 58 0.28 -1.70 2.67
N VAL A 59 0.16 -3.01 2.68
CA VAL A 59 1.04 -3.92 3.43
C VAL A 59 1.45 -5.08 2.53
N GLN A 60 2.76 -5.32 2.40
CA GLN A 60 3.26 -6.38 1.52
C GLN A 60 4.50 -7.07 2.07
N PHE A 61 4.45 -8.40 2.20
CA PHE A 61 5.62 -9.21 2.45
C PHE A 61 6.34 -9.58 1.16
N THR A 62 7.67 -9.52 1.22
CA THR A 62 8.51 -10.18 0.24
C THR A 62 8.65 -11.67 0.58
N LYS A 63 9.03 -12.48 -0.39
CA LYS A 63 9.27 -13.93 -0.19
C LYS A 63 10.41 -14.22 0.80
N ASP A 64 11.36 -13.29 0.92
CA ASP A 64 12.48 -13.37 1.87
C ASP A 64 12.16 -12.82 3.27
N GLY A 65 10.94 -12.33 3.51
CA GLY A 65 10.40 -12.03 4.85
C GLY A 65 10.48 -10.57 5.27
N PHE A 66 10.71 -9.64 4.36
CA PHE A 66 10.63 -8.22 4.65
C PHE A 66 9.19 -7.72 4.47
N LEU A 67 8.65 -7.04 5.47
CA LEU A 67 7.34 -6.38 5.39
C LEU A 67 7.52 -4.92 4.99
N TYR A 68 6.84 -4.51 3.94
CA TYR A 68 6.70 -3.10 3.53
C TYR A 68 5.35 -2.59 3.96
N ILE A 69 5.31 -1.36 4.50
CA ILE A 69 4.08 -0.64 4.84
C ILE A 69 4.11 0.72 4.17
N ALA A 70 3.15 0.94 3.27
CA ALA A 70 2.95 2.21 2.60
C ALA A 70 1.85 3.01 3.30
N GLU A 71 2.24 4.17 3.80
CA GLU A 71 1.40 5.16 4.47
C GLU A 71 1.05 6.31 3.52
N ARG A 72 0.25 7.27 3.95
CA ARG A 72 -0.13 8.43 3.15
C ARG A 72 1.04 9.10 2.44
N ASN A 73 2.10 9.41 3.18
CA ASN A 73 3.30 10.10 2.67
C ASN A 73 4.58 9.56 3.33
N HIS A 74 4.70 8.23 3.43
CA HIS A 74 5.80 7.54 4.09
C HIS A 74 5.83 6.08 3.65
N VAL A 75 7.01 5.46 3.54
CA VAL A 75 7.13 4.00 3.34
C VAL A 75 8.17 3.42 4.27
N ARG A 76 7.75 2.43 5.05
CA ARG A 76 8.60 1.73 6.00
C ARG A 76 8.85 0.28 5.60
N LEU A 77 10.06 -0.17 5.91
CA LEU A 77 10.49 -1.55 5.82
C LEU A 77 10.70 -2.13 7.22
N PHE A 78 10.14 -3.29 7.45
CA PHE A 78 10.29 -4.08 8.69
C PHE A 78 10.99 -5.40 8.35
N PRO A 79 12.30 -5.53 8.63
CA PRO A 79 13.09 -6.69 8.17
C PRO A 79 12.81 -7.99 8.92
N ALA A 80 12.13 -7.91 10.06
CA ALA A 80 11.90 -9.06 10.92
C ALA A 80 10.49 -9.09 11.54
N ALA A 81 9.51 -8.44 10.90
CA ALA A 81 8.14 -8.33 11.42
C ALA A 81 7.51 -9.68 11.74
N GLU A 82 7.70 -10.69 10.91
CA GLU A 82 7.13 -12.03 11.11
C GLU A 82 7.64 -12.76 12.37
N PHE A 83 8.77 -12.34 12.93
CA PHE A 83 9.37 -12.95 14.13
C PHE A 83 9.14 -12.14 15.41
N PHE A 84 8.95 -10.82 15.28
CA PHE A 84 8.90 -9.89 16.41
C PHE A 84 7.57 -9.17 16.58
N PHE A 85 6.53 -9.54 15.82
CA PHE A 85 5.21 -8.93 15.93
C PHE A 85 4.54 -9.09 17.31
N GLU A 86 5.03 -10.01 18.12
CA GLU A 86 4.54 -10.23 19.48
C GLU A 86 4.95 -9.12 20.46
N GLY A 87 6.07 -8.45 20.19
CA GLY A 87 6.60 -7.38 21.04
C GLY A 87 6.02 -6.00 20.68
N PRO A 88 6.17 -5.03 21.59
CA PRO A 88 5.74 -3.66 21.35
C PRO A 88 6.67 -2.93 20.38
N ASP A 89 7.94 -3.31 20.33
CA ASP A 89 8.98 -2.66 19.56
C ASP A 89 9.44 -3.57 18.42
N VAL A 90 9.40 -3.03 17.22
CA VAL A 90 9.85 -3.71 16.00
C VAL A 90 10.83 -2.80 15.26
N VAL A 91 11.91 -3.39 14.74
CA VAL A 91 12.87 -2.65 13.92
C VAL A 91 12.20 -2.19 12.63
N ALA A 92 12.25 -0.90 12.38
CA ALA A 92 11.74 -0.25 11.17
C ALA A 92 12.83 0.59 10.50
N VAL A 93 12.81 0.63 9.17
CA VAL A 93 13.68 1.46 8.33
C VAL A 93 12.79 2.27 7.40
N ASP A 94 12.97 3.58 7.38
CA ASP A 94 12.29 4.45 6.43
C ASP A 94 12.99 4.34 5.06
N ILE A 95 12.33 3.68 4.09
CA ILE A 95 12.85 3.61 2.71
C ILE A 95 12.40 4.82 1.88
N VAL A 96 11.26 5.41 2.26
CA VAL A 96 10.85 6.75 1.85
C VAL A 96 10.54 7.52 3.12
N PRO A 97 11.34 8.53 3.51
CA PRO A 97 11.12 9.31 4.72
C PRO A 97 9.74 9.99 4.74
N LYS A 98 9.24 10.24 5.95
CA LYS A 98 7.95 10.91 6.12
C LYS A 98 7.95 12.28 5.44
N GLY A 99 6.94 12.51 4.59
CA GLY A 99 6.81 13.75 3.80
C GLY A 99 7.50 13.70 2.43
N GLU A 100 8.14 12.59 2.05
CA GLU A 100 8.94 12.50 0.82
C GLU A 100 8.33 11.58 -0.26
N LEU A 101 7.22 10.89 0.03
CA LEU A 101 6.55 10.07 -0.97
C LEU A 101 5.82 10.92 -2.02
N ILE A 102 5.18 12.00 -1.57
CA ILE A 102 4.55 13.04 -2.41
C ILE A 102 4.89 14.42 -1.85
N PRO A 103 4.84 15.51 -2.65
CA PRO A 103 4.99 16.86 -2.13
C PRO A 103 3.98 17.16 -1.02
N GLU A 104 4.41 17.77 0.08
CA GLU A 104 3.58 18.07 1.25
C GLU A 104 2.32 18.88 0.88
N GLY A 105 2.43 19.81 -0.07
CA GLY A 105 1.32 20.61 -0.57
C GLY A 105 0.23 19.82 -1.34
N GLU A 106 0.51 18.56 -1.67
CA GLU A 106 -0.41 17.65 -2.35
C GLU A 106 -0.98 16.57 -1.41
N GLU A 107 -0.68 16.64 -0.11
CA GLU A 107 -1.36 15.79 0.87
C GLU A 107 -2.84 16.14 0.97
N SER A 108 -3.69 15.13 0.98
CA SER A 108 -5.14 15.25 0.99
C SER A 108 -5.74 14.17 1.89
N TYR A 109 -7.02 14.31 2.22
CA TYR A 109 -7.81 13.23 2.80
C TYR A 109 -8.42 12.30 1.75
N ASN A 110 -8.43 12.73 0.47
CA ASN A 110 -8.92 11.94 -0.64
C ASN A 110 -7.81 11.08 -1.24
N HIS A 111 -8.13 9.86 -1.65
CA HIS A 111 -7.25 8.93 -2.37
C HIS A 111 -5.88 8.74 -1.72
N THR A 112 -5.85 8.71 -0.38
CA THR A 112 -4.62 8.61 0.42
C THR A 112 -4.18 7.18 0.68
N ALA A 113 -5.04 6.22 0.40
CA ALA A 113 -4.72 4.80 0.56
C ALA A 113 -3.69 4.40 -0.51
N ARG A 114 -2.46 4.10 -0.08
CA ARG A 114 -1.43 3.59 -0.96
C ARG A 114 -1.58 2.09 -1.09
N VAL A 115 -1.62 1.59 -2.31
CA VAL A 115 -1.50 0.15 -2.58
C VAL A 115 -0.04 -0.12 -2.90
N ILE A 116 0.52 -1.18 -2.33
CA ILE A 116 1.92 -1.56 -2.49
C ILE A 116 2.03 -3.01 -2.93
N ASP A 117 2.96 -3.30 -3.83
CA ASP A 117 3.27 -4.65 -4.24
C ASP A 117 4.76 -4.80 -4.62
N ILE A 118 5.24 -6.03 -4.67
CA ILE A 118 6.60 -6.36 -5.08
C ILE A 118 6.57 -7.06 -6.43
N GLY A 119 7.15 -6.42 -7.43
CA GLY A 119 7.19 -6.95 -8.78
C GLY A 119 8.10 -8.18 -8.96
N PRO A 120 7.93 -8.88 -10.07
CA PRO A 120 8.81 -10.01 -10.43
C PRO A 120 10.27 -9.57 -10.67
N ASP A 121 10.50 -8.28 -10.92
CA ASP A 121 11.81 -7.63 -10.99
C ASP A 121 12.39 -7.28 -9.61
N ASN A 122 11.72 -7.68 -8.53
CA ASN A 122 12.10 -7.42 -7.14
C ASN A 122 12.11 -5.93 -6.76
N LYS A 123 11.33 -5.10 -7.47
CA LYS A 123 11.11 -3.69 -7.15
C LYS A 123 9.80 -3.49 -6.39
N VAL A 124 9.73 -2.38 -5.66
CA VAL A 124 8.53 -1.93 -4.94
C VAL A 124 7.69 -1.06 -5.87
N TYR A 125 6.41 -1.37 -5.99
CA TYR A 125 5.42 -0.63 -6.79
C TYR A 125 4.37 -0.02 -5.86
N ILE A 126 4.09 1.28 -6.01
CA ILE A 126 3.16 2.00 -5.13
C ILE A 126 2.21 2.84 -5.98
N SER A 127 0.90 2.66 -5.79
CA SER A 127 -0.11 3.52 -6.40
C SER A 127 -0.26 4.82 -5.61
N LEU A 128 -0.31 5.94 -6.32
CA LEU A 128 -0.46 7.28 -5.76
C LEU A 128 -1.73 7.92 -6.33
N GLY A 129 -2.86 7.81 -5.62
CA GLY A 129 -4.11 8.45 -6.01
C GLY A 129 -3.98 9.98 -6.02
N GLN A 130 -4.65 10.64 -6.99
CA GLN A 130 -4.64 12.10 -7.08
C GLN A 130 -5.55 12.74 -6.00
N PRO A 131 -5.19 13.91 -5.44
CA PRO A 131 -5.93 14.55 -4.35
C PRO A 131 -7.34 15.03 -4.73
N TYR A 132 -7.62 15.23 -6.01
CA TYR A 132 -8.87 15.82 -6.51
C TYR A 132 -9.77 14.77 -7.17
N ASN A 133 -11.07 15.07 -7.24
CA ASN A 133 -12.00 14.28 -8.05
C ASN A 133 -11.61 14.32 -9.53
N VAL A 134 -11.30 15.52 -10.03
CA VAL A 134 -10.68 15.76 -11.34
C VAL A 134 -9.44 16.59 -11.12
N ALA A 135 -8.29 16.13 -11.65
CA ALA A 135 -7.03 16.87 -11.50
C ALA A 135 -7.12 18.26 -12.15
N PRO A 136 -6.74 19.33 -11.43
CA PRO A 136 -6.64 20.66 -12.02
C PRO A 136 -5.59 20.69 -13.13
N GLU A 137 -5.85 21.45 -14.19
CA GLU A 137 -4.97 21.50 -15.36
C GLU A 137 -3.55 22.00 -15.02
N ASP A 138 -3.44 22.96 -14.11
CA ASP A 138 -2.18 23.51 -13.61
C ASP A 138 -1.37 22.55 -12.74
N LYS A 139 -1.94 21.39 -12.36
CA LYS A 139 -1.26 20.34 -11.58
C LYS A 139 -0.75 19.17 -12.44
N LEU A 140 -1.16 19.07 -13.69
CA LEU A 140 -0.87 17.89 -14.52
C LEU A 140 0.63 17.67 -14.74
N GLU A 141 1.42 18.72 -14.91
CA GLU A 141 2.87 18.63 -15.04
C GLU A 141 3.50 18.06 -13.76
N LEU A 142 3.18 18.64 -12.60
CA LEU A 142 3.64 18.17 -11.29
C LEU A 142 3.26 16.70 -11.06
N TYR A 143 2.05 16.31 -11.41
CA TYR A 143 1.58 14.94 -11.19
C TYR A 143 2.28 13.94 -12.11
N THR A 144 2.56 14.32 -13.35
CA THR A 144 3.35 13.49 -14.27
C THR A 144 4.78 13.28 -13.75
N GLU A 145 5.41 14.33 -13.20
CA GLU A 145 6.77 14.27 -12.66
C GLU A 145 6.85 13.48 -11.34
N THR A 146 5.85 13.63 -10.47
CA THR A 146 5.87 13.01 -9.13
C THR A 146 5.24 11.62 -9.07
N GLY A 147 4.48 11.25 -10.10
CA GLY A 147 3.71 10.01 -10.16
C GLY A 147 2.37 10.05 -9.41
N ILE A 148 1.92 11.22 -8.94
CA ILE A 148 0.57 11.39 -8.41
C ILE A 148 -0.44 11.15 -9.54
N GLY A 149 -1.50 10.38 -9.28
CA GLY A 149 -2.36 9.90 -10.35
C GLY A 149 -1.66 8.86 -11.23
N GLY A 150 -0.92 7.95 -10.62
CA GLY A 150 -0.17 6.91 -11.29
C GLY A 150 0.35 5.83 -10.33
N ILE A 151 1.30 5.08 -10.84
CA ILE A 151 2.06 4.08 -10.07
C ILE A 151 3.53 4.42 -10.21
N ILE A 152 4.24 4.51 -9.09
CA ILE A 152 5.69 4.63 -9.05
C ILE A 152 6.31 3.26 -8.79
N ARG A 153 7.55 3.09 -9.20
CA ARG A 153 8.38 1.96 -8.76
C ARG A 153 9.75 2.44 -8.28
N MET A 154 10.36 1.64 -7.41
CA MET A 154 11.69 1.93 -6.87
C MET A 154 12.38 0.62 -6.47
N ASP A 155 13.67 0.70 -6.22
CA ASP A 155 14.39 -0.41 -5.61
C ASP A 155 13.93 -0.63 -4.17
N ARG A 156 14.23 -1.80 -3.60
CA ARG A 156 13.75 -2.20 -2.28
C ARG A 156 14.24 -1.32 -1.13
N ASP A 157 15.29 -0.55 -1.34
CA ASP A 157 15.85 0.43 -0.40
C ASP A 157 15.30 1.86 -0.60
N GLY A 158 14.37 2.05 -1.55
CA GLY A 158 13.78 3.34 -1.89
C GLY A 158 14.55 4.11 -2.96
N SER A 159 15.72 3.62 -3.39
CA SER A 159 16.51 4.27 -4.45
C SER A 159 15.91 4.03 -5.85
N ASN A 160 16.43 4.74 -6.84
CA ASN A 160 16.07 4.60 -8.25
C ASN A 160 14.55 4.72 -8.50
N ARG A 161 13.89 5.62 -7.76
CA ARG A 161 12.47 5.90 -7.93
C ARG A 161 12.20 6.45 -9.33
N GLU A 162 11.17 5.92 -9.98
CA GLU A 162 10.67 6.39 -11.26
C GLU A 162 9.14 6.30 -11.34
N VAL A 163 8.53 7.07 -12.21
CA VAL A 163 7.11 6.94 -12.54
C VAL A 163 6.96 5.79 -13.52
N TYR A 164 6.23 4.74 -13.10
CA TYR A 164 6.00 3.54 -13.90
C TYR A 164 4.83 3.73 -14.86
N THR A 165 3.71 4.29 -14.36
CA THR A 165 2.56 4.65 -15.18
C THR A 165 1.88 5.91 -14.64
N TYR A 166 1.14 6.61 -15.48
CA TYR A 166 0.41 7.84 -15.17
C TYR A 166 -0.99 7.81 -15.80
N GLY A 167 -1.84 8.78 -15.47
CA GLY A 167 -3.21 8.86 -15.96
C GLY A 167 -4.18 7.96 -15.21
N VAL A 168 -3.82 7.55 -13.99
CA VAL A 168 -4.65 6.80 -13.06
C VAL A 168 -5.24 7.77 -12.04
N ARG A 169 -6.56 7.79 -11.88
CA ARG A 169 -7.17 8.66 -10.86
C ARG A 169 -6.94 8.11 -9.46
N ASN A 170 -7.33 6.88 -9.21
CA ASN A 170 -7.20 6.24 -7.90
C ASN A 170 -7.26 4.72 -8.00
N SER A 171 -6.11 4.08 -8.06
CA SER A 171 -6.02 2.63 -7.92
C SER A 171 -6.18 2.22 -6.46
N VAL A 172 -7.06 1.27 -6.20
CA VAL A 172 -7.29 0.68 -4.88
C VAL A 172 -6.95 -0.81 -4.82
N GLY A 173 -6.45 -1.36 -5.91
CA GLY A 173 -5.95 -2.72 -6.03
C GLY A 173 -5.00 -2.85 -7.20
N GLN A 174 -3.86 -3.50 -6.98
CA GLN A 174 -2.90 -3.88 -8.02
C GLN A 174 -2.33 -5.25 -7.70
N ASP A 175 -1.91 -5.98 -8.72
CA ASP A 175 -1.25 -7.28 -8.57
C ASP A 175 -0.53 -7.65 -9.86
N PHE A 176 0.47 -8.51 -9.76
CA PHE A 176 1.20 -9.04 -10.89
C PHE A 176 0.61 -10.34 -11.41
N HIS A 177 0.34 -10.38 -12.70
CA HIS A 177 -0.14 -11.61 -13.33
C HIS A 177 0.89 -12.74 -13.16
N PRO A 178 0.54 -13.88 -12.53
CA PRO A 178 1.51 -14.88 -12.07
C PRO A 178 2.27 -15.61 -13.19
N VAL A 179 1.80 -15.53 -14.43
CA VAL A 179 2.42 -16.19 -15.59
C VAL A 179 3.16 -15.19 -16.48
N THR A 180 2.54 -14.01 -16.75
CA THR A 180 3.13 -13.03 -17.68
C THR A 180 4.03 -12.02 -16.99
N GLY A 181 3.83 -11.79 -15.68
CA GLY A 181 4.54 -10.76 -14.92
C GLY A 181 4.07 -9.33 -15.21
N GLU A 182 3.00 -9.17 -15.99
CA GLU A 182 2.38 -7.85 -16.23
C GLU A 182 1.73 -7.35 -14.95
N LEU A 183 1.89 -6.06 -14.65
CA LEU A 183 1.16 -5.39 -13.57
C LEU A 183 -0.27 -5.09 -14.04
N TRP A 184 -1.24 -5.49 -13.22
CA TRP A 184 -2.65 -5.15 -13.40
C TRP A 184 -3.11 -4.27 -12.25
N TRP A 185 -3.97 -3.27 -12.52
CA TRP A 185 -4.52 -2.40 -11.49
C TRP A 185 -5.93 -1.94 -11.83
N THR A 186 -6.71 -1.66 -10.78
CA THR A 186 -8.02 -1.04 -10.89
C THR A 186 -7.89 0.48 -10.91
N ASP A 187 -8.79 1.18 -11.56
CA ASP A 187 -8.91 2.63 -11.48
C ASP A 187 -10.34 3.05 -11.16
N ASN A 188 -10.51 3.77 -10.05
CA ASN A 188 -11.79 4.37 -9.68
C ASN A 188 -11.94 5.70 -10.38
N GLN A 189 -12.95 5.81 -11.23
CA GLN A 189 -13.23 6.98 -12.04
C GLN A 189 -13.88 8.15 -11.29
N VAL A 190 -14.11 9.25 -12.00
CA VAL A 190 -14.63 10.53 -11.48
C VAL A 190 -16.01 10.34 -10.86
N ASP A 191 -16.22 10.94 -9.68
CA ASP A 191 -17.50 10.94 -8.99
C ASP A 191 -18.47 12.00 -9.54
N GLY A 192 -19.78 11.76 -9.38
CA GLY A 192 -20.82 12.76 -9.64
C GLY A 192 -21.28 12.87 -11.09
N MET A 193 -20.89 11.96 -11.98
CA MET A 193 -21.29 11.95 -13.39
C MET A 193 -22.50 11.04 -13.70
N GLY A 194 -23.12 10.45 -12.69
CA GLY A 194 -24.22 9.50 -12.82
C GLY A 194 -23.77 8.04 -12.69
N ASP A 195 -24.71 7.10 -12.87
CA ASP A 195 -24.47 5.70 -12.63
C ASP A 195 -23.80 4.98 -13.81
N ASP A 196 -23.89 5.56 -14.99
CA ASP A 196 -23.45 4.93 -16.24
C ASP A 196 -22.12 5.48 -16.78
N ILE A 197 -21.63 6.62 -16.27
CA ILE A 197 -20.45 7.32 -16.81
C ILE A 197 -19.65 8.01 -15.71
N PRO A 198 -18.30 7.87 -15.71
CA PRO A 198 -17.50 6.90 -16.43
C PRO A 198 -17.48 5.56 -15.69
N PRO A 199 -17.35 4.44 -16.40
CA PRO A 199 -17.10 3.16 -15.75
C PRO A 199 -15.72 3.16 -15.10
N GLY A 200 -15.54 2.37 -14.04
CA GLY A 200 -14.20 2.05 -13.54
C GLY A 200 -13.41 1.22 -14.56
N GLU A 201 -12.11 1.18 -14.42
CA GLU A 201 -11.23 0.50 -15.36
C GLU A 201 -10.41 -0.60 -14.68
N LEU A 202 -10.06 -1.62 -15.46
CA LEU A 202 -9.02 -2.58 -15.17
C LEU A 202 -7.93 -2.43 -16.22
N ASN A 203 -6.77 -2.00 -15.79
CA ASN A 203 -5.64 -1.67 -16.65
C ASN A 203 -4.50 -2.67 -16.49
N ARG A 204 -3.55 -2.69 -17.46
CA ARG A 204 -2.34 -3.50 -17.39
C ARG A 204 -1.17 -2.87 -18.14
N GLN A 205 0.03 -3.22 -17.73
CA GLN A 205 1.29 -2.83 -18.39
C GLN A 205 2.35 -3.91 -18.20
#